data_1cf44a7369c36964f366d84b38310c18
#
_entry.id   1cf44a7369c36964f366d84b38310c18
#
_cell.length_a   1.000
_cell.length_b   1.000
_cell.length_c   1.000
_cell.angle_alpha   90.00
_cell.angle_beta   90.00
_cell.angle_gamma   90.00
#
_symmetry.space_group_name_H-M   'P 1'
#
loop_
_entity.id
_entity.type
_entity.pdbx_description
1 polymer ?
#
loop_
_entity_poly.entity_id
_entity_poly.type
_entity_poly.pdbx_seq_one_letter_code
_entity_poly.pdbx_strand_id
1 'polypeptide(L)'
;GTVIVKDMSRLGRNYLQVGMYTEMIFPQKGVRFIAINDGVDSAQGDNDFAPLRNIFNEWLVRDTSKKIKAVKRSKGMSGKPITSKPVYGYLMDEDENFIIDEEAAPVVKQIYNFCLAGNGPTKIARMLTEQQIPTPGTLEYRRTGSTRRYHPGYECKWATNTVVHILENREYTGCLVNFKTEKLSYKVKHSVENSPEKQVIFENHHEPIIDTQTWERVQELRKQRKRPNRYDEVGLFSGILFCADCGSVMYQQRYQTDKRKQDCY
;
A
#
# COMPACT_ATOMS: atom_id res chain seq x y z
N GLY A 1 -17.85 -34.18 36.37
CA GLY A 1 -17.36 -33.54 37.61
C GLY A 1 -17.80 -32.10 37.72
N THR A 2 -17.58 -31.47 38.89
CA THR A 2 -17.94 -30.07 39.12
C THR A 2 -16.76 -29.33 39.75
N VAL A 3 -16.43 -28.17 39.23
CA VAL A 3 -15.43 -27.26 39.79
C VAL A 3 -16.17 -26.01 40.30
N ILE A 4 -16.00 -25.71 41.60
CA ILE A 4 -16.65 -24.59 42.28
C ILE A 4 -15.53 -23.66 42.75
N VAL A 5 -15.62 -22.38 42.38
CA VAL A 5 -14.71 -21.34 42.87
C VAL A 5 -15.51 -20.17 43.45
N LYS A 6 -14.88 -19.39 44.30
CA LYS A 6 -15.51 -18.21 44.88
C LYS A 6 -15.76 -17.13 43.81
N ASP A 7 -14.77 -16.89 42.95
CA ASP A 7 -14.78 -15.94 41.84
C ASP A 7 -13.84 -16.44 40.72
N MET A 8 -13.98 -15.92 39.51
CA MET A 8 -13.17 -16.26 38.34
C MET A 8 -11.65 -16.02 38.54
N SER A 9 -11.29 -15.07 39.39
CA SER A 9 -9.88 -14.75 39.67
C SER A 9 -9.15 -15.91 40.40
N ARG A 10 -9.89 -16.80 41.04
CA ARG A 10 -9.35 -17.98 41.72
C ARG A 10 -8.99 -19.12 40.76
N LEU A 11 -9.57 -19.14 39.57
CA LEU A 11 -9.21 -20.10 38.54
C LEU A 11 -7.86 -19.80 37.90
N GLY A 12 -7.51 -18.51 37.84
CA GLY A 12 -6.22 -18.08 37.32
C GLY A 12 -6.12 -16.55 37.09
N ARG A 13 -4.89 -16.03 37.14
CA ARG A 13 -4.61 -14.62 36.83
C ARG A 13 -4.45 -14.36 35.31
N ASN A 14 -4.28 -15.43 34.56
CA ASN A 14 -4.14 -15.34 33.11
C ASN A 14 -5.48 -15.61 32.45
N TYR A 15 -6.09 -14.58 31.90
CA TYR A 15 -7.38 -14.62 31.22
C TYR A 15 -7.45 -15.68 30.11
N LEU A 16 -6.33 -15.91 29.38
CA LEU A 16 -6.21 -16.95 28.37
C LEU A 16 -6.40 -18.34 28.92
N GLN A 17 -5.74 -18.61 30.04
CA GLN A 17 -5.84 -19.92 30.69
C GLN A 17 -7.24 -20.13 31.28
N VAL A 18 -7.81 -19.11 31.90
CA VAL A 18 -9.16 -19.16 32.45
C VAL A 18 -10.18 -19.47 31.34
N GLY A 19 -10.15 -18.72 30.23
CA GLY A 19 -11.02 -18.95 29.09
C GLY A 19 -10.82 -20.34 28.46
N MET A 20 -9.59 -20.81 28.31
CA MET A 20 -9.29 -22.13 27.80
C MET A 20 -9.86 -23.26 28.71
N TYR A 21 -9.78 -23.10 30.03
CA TYR A 21 -10.39 -24.07 30.96
C TYR A 21 -11.91 -24.02 30.90
N THR A 22 -12.53 -22.85 30.94
CA THR A 22 -13.99 -22.71 31.03
C THR A 22 -14.71 -22.99 29.70
N GLU A 23 -14.08 -22.63 28.55
CA GLU A 23 -14.73 -22.75 27.24
C GLU A 23 -14.35 -24.03 26.47
N MET A 24 -13.18 -24.61 26.74
CA MET A 24 -12.70 -25.79 26.00
C MET A 24 -12.54 -27.02 26.89
N ILE A 25 -11.74 -26.93 27.95
CA ILE A 25 -11.32 -28.11 28.70
C ILE A 25 -12.48 -28.66 29.56
N PHE A 26 -13.18 -27.81 30.30
CA PHE A 26 -14.28 -28.23 31.14
C PHE A 26 -15.46 -28.80 30.34
N PRO A 27 -15.96 -28.16 29.27
CA PRO A 27 -17.00 -28.73 28.41
C PRO A 27 -16.58 -30.06 27.76
N GLN A 28 -15.35 -30.15 27.22
CA GLN A 28 -14.85 -31.40 26.61
C GLN A 28 -14.80 -32.58 27.61
N LYS A 29 -14.52 -32.29 28.89
CA LYS A 29 -14.45 -33.30 29.94
C LYS A 29 -15.77 -33.50 30.72
N GLY A 30 -16.86 -32.83 30.30
CA GLY A 30 -18.13 -32.87 30.98
C GLY A 30 -18.06 -32.35 32.43
N VAL A 31 -17.21 -31.32 32.66
CA VAL A 31 -17.03 -30.69 33.96
C VAL A 31 -17.88 -29.43 34.03
N ARG A 32 -18.83 -29.39 34.99
CA ARG A 32 -19.61 -28.19 35.32
C ARG A 32 -18.71 -27.21 36.08
N PHE A 33 -18.73 -25.93 35.68
CA PHE A 33 -17.98 -24.87 36.35
C PHE A 33 -18.92 -23.86 36.98
N ILE A 34 -18.68 -23.53 38.26
CA ILE A 34 -19.48 -22.56 39.03
C ILE A 34 -18.55 -21.55 39.68
N ALA A 35 -18.77 -20.23 39.41
CA ALA A 35 -18.14 -19.11 40.14
C ALA A 35 -19.23 -18.34 40.91
N ILE A 36 -19.25 -18.52 42.25
CA ILE A 36 -20.38 -18.11 43.11
C ILE A 36 -20.58 -16.60 43.07
N ASN A 37 -19.53 -15.82 43.31
CA ASN A 37 -19.63 -14.36 43.39
C ASN A 37 -19.89 -13.70 42.02
N ASP A 38 -19.49 -14.35 40.94
CA ASP A 38 -19.65 -13.83 39.58
C ASP A 38 -20.97 -14.29 38.95
N GLY A 39 -21.75 -15.10 39.64
CA GLY A 39 -23.04 -15.64 39.15
C GLY A 39 -22.91 -16.55 37.94
N VAL A 40 -21.75 -17.16 37.75
CA VAL A 40 -21.44 -18.00 36.59
C VAL A 40 -21.71 -19.45 36.89
N ASP A 41 -22.53 -20.12 36.06
CA ASP A 41 -22.80 -21.54 36.10
C ASP A 41 -22.91 -22.10 34.69
N SER A 42 -21.95 -22.94 34.31
CA SER A 42 -21.89 -23.53 32.97
C SER A 42 -23.06 -24.48 32.63
N ALA A 43 -23.90 -24.84 33.61
CA ALA A 43 -25.09 -25.65 33.36
C ALA A 43 -26.34 -24.81 33.03
N GLN A 44 -26.33 -23.51 33.29
CA GLN A 44 -27.48 -22.62 33.05
C GLN A 44 -27.56 -22.00 31.65
N GLY A 45 -26.64 -22.36 30.75
CA GLY A 45 -26.66 -21.97 29.36
C GLY A 45 -25.62 -20.94 28.98
N ASP A 46 -25.42 -20.78 27.65
CA ASP A 46 -24.30 -20.08 26.99
C ASP A 46 -24.31 -18.52 27.17
N ASN A 47 -25.34 -17.95 27.80
CA ASN A 47 -25.54 -16.50 27.75
C ASN A 47 -24.68 -15.69 28.71
N ASP A 48 -24.24 -16.26 29.83
CA ASP A 48 -23.50 -15.50 30.85
C ASP A 48 -22.03 -15.27 30.48
N PHE A 49 -21.49 -16.08 29.57
CA PHE A 49 -20.11 -15.95 29.08
C PHE A 49 -19.97 -15.10 27.80
N ALA A 50 -21.07 -14.71 27.16
CA ALA A 50 -21.03 -13.96 25.93
C ALA A 50 -20.25 -12.61 26.03
N PRO A 51 -20.40 -11.80 27.09
CA PRO A 51 -19.62 -10.58 27.28
C PRO A 51 -18.12 -10.85 27.44
N LEU A 52 -17.76 -11.90 28.20
CA LEU A 52 -16.38 -12.32 28.41
C LEU A 52 -15.74 -12.81 27.12
N ARG A 53 -16.44 -13.59 26.30
CA ARG A 53 -16.00 -14.08 25.00
C ARG A 53 -15.69 -12.92 24.05
N ASN A 54 -16.53 -11.89 24.05
CA ASN A 54 -16.32 -10.71 23.22
C ASN A 54 -15.06 -9.92 23.63
N ILE A 55 -14.88 -9.70 24.93
CA ILE A 55 -13.69 -9.03 25.48
C ILE A 55 -12.42 -9.84 25.15
N PHE A 56 -12.50 -11.16 25.28
CA PHE A 56 -11.40 -12.05 25.01
C PHE A 56 -11.01 -12.09 23.53
N ASN A 57 -11.99 -12.16 22.64
CA ASN A 57 -11.77 -12.10 21.19
C ASN A 57 -11.14 -10.75 20.78
N GLU A 58 -11.62 -9.66 21.36
CA GLU A 58 -11.04 -8.34 21.09
C GLU A 58 -9.57 -8.25 21.57
N TRP A 59 -9.29 -8.79 22.75
CA TRP A 59 -7.95 -8.84 23.29
C TRP A 59 -7.01 -9.70 22.43
N LEU A 60 -7.43 -10.88 21.99
CA LEU A 60 -6.66 -11.75 21.07
C LEU A 60 -6.31 -11.05 19.78
N VAL A 61 -7.28 -10.40 19.14
CA VAL A 61 -7.04 -9.65 17.89
C VAL A 61 -6.07 -8.51 18.13
N ARG A 62 -6.17 -7.80 19.27
CA ARG A 62 -5.26 -6.71 19.64
C ARG A 62 -3.84 -7.23 19.89
N ASP A 63 -3.69 -8.33 20.62
CA ASP A 63 -2.38 -8.94 20.92
C ASP A 63 -1.72 -9.46 19.64
N THR A 64 -2.46 -10.19 18.82
CA THR A 64 -1.98 -10.66 17.51
C THR A 64 -1.55 -9.48 16.63
N SER A 65 -2.31 -8.40 16.60
CA SER A 65 -1.96 -7.19 15.85
C SER A 65 -0.65 -6.57 16.35
N LYS A 66 -0.42 -6.51 17.67
CA LYS A 66 0.84 -6.02 18.25
C LYS A 66 2.02 -6.91 17.86
N LYS A 67 1.86 -8.24 17.94
CA LYS A 67 2.90 -9.21 17.56
C LYS A 67 3.27 -9.08 16.08
N ILE A 68 2.27 -9.00 15.19
CA ILE A 68 2.50 -8.79 13.74
C ILE A 68 3.24 -7.47 13.49
N LYS A 69 2.85 -6.37 14.16
CA LYS A 69 3.54 -5.08 14.03
C LYS A 69 5.00 -5.17 14.51
N ALA A 70 5.26 -5.85 15.63
CA ALA A 70 6.61 -6.05 16.17
C ALA A 70 7.49 -6.84 15.19
N VAL A 71 6.99 -7.96 14.66
CA VAL A 71 7.72 -8.77 13.66
C VAL A 71 8.00 -7.96 12.39
N LYS A 72 6.99 -7.25 11.86
CA LYS A 72 7.18 -6.38 10.68
C LYS A 72 8.22 -5.29 10.95
N ARG A 73 8.20 -4.68 12.15
CA ARG A 73 9.18 -3.67 12.52
C ARG A 73 10.60 -4.25 12.59
N SER A 74 10.78 -5.40 13.26
CA SER A 74 12.07 -6.08 13.32
C SER A 74 12.59 -6.43 11.92
N LYS A 75 11.74 -7.06 11.09
CA LYS A 75 12.08 -7.41 9.70
C LYS A 75 12.43 -6.17 8.87
N GLY A 76 11.63 -5.12 8.95
CA GLY A 76 11.84 -3.90 8.18
C GLY A 76 13.06 -3.10 8.61
N MET A 77 13.44 -3.15 9.88
CA MET A 77 14.65 -2.50 10.40
C MET A 77 15.93 -3.29 10.09
N SER A 78 15.82 -4.59 9.80
CA SER A 78 16.97 -5.42 9.41
C SER A 78 17.32 -5.37 7.91
N GLY A 79 16.67 -4.48 7.14
CA GLY A 79 16.92 -4.36 5.70
C GLY A 79 16.18 -5.39 4.84
N LYS A 80 15.27 -6.18 5.41
CA LYS A 80 14.44 -7.11 4.64
C LYS A 80 13.15 -6.45 4.19
N PRO A 81 12.62 -6.79 2.99
CA PRO A 81 11.33 -6.29 2.54
C PRO A 81 10.19 -6.70 3.47
N ILE A 82 9.35 -5.74 3.87
CA ILE A 82 8.14 -6.01 4.65
C ILE A 82 6.92 -6.31 3.76
N THR A 83 7.07 -6.15 2.46
CA THR A 83 6.06 -6.47 1.46
C THR A 83 6.26 -7.91 0.96
N SER A 84 5.15 -8.56 0.62
CA SER A 84 5.17 -9.87 -0.03
C SER A 84 5.28 -9.82 -1.55
N LYS A 85 5.19 -8.61 -2.12
CA LYS A 85 5.27 -8.39 -3.57
C LYS A 85 6.15 -7.19 -3.85
N PRO A 86 7.15 -7.33 -4.72
CA PRO A 86 7.96 -6.21 -5.17
C PRO A 86 7.14 -5.27 -6.06
N VAL A 87 7.72 -4.13 -6.37
CA VAL A 87 7.16 -3.19 -7.35
C VAL A 87 7.23 -3.77 -8.76
N TYR A 88 6.37 -3.32 -9.66
CA TYR A 88 6.36 -3.73 -11.06
C TYR A 88 7.74 -3.51 -11.69
N GLY A 89 8.29 -4.50 -12.37
CA GLY A 89 9.65 -4.48 -12.90
C GLY A 89 10.64 -5.31 -12.09
N TYR A 90 10.23 -5.79 -10.91
CA TYR A 90 11.00 -6.72 -10.09
C TYR A 90 10.17 -7.96 -9.73
N LEU A 91 10.88 -9.06 -9.53
CA LEU A 91 10.40 -10.30 -8.93
C LEU A 91 11.05 -10.47 -7.56
N MET A 92 10.52 -11.38 -6.76
CA MET A 92 11.08 -11.76 -5.47
C MET A 92 11.59 -13.19 -5.57
N ASP A 93 12.85 -13.42 -5.19
CA ASP A 93 13.44 -14.75 -5.11
C ASP A 93 13.03 -15.50 -3.83
N GLU A 94 13.54 -16.73 -3.65
CA GLU A 94 13.26 -17.56 -2.46
C GLU A 94 13.84 -16.96 -1.16
N ASP A 95 14.90 -16.15 -1.26
CA ASP A 95 15.56 -15.47 -0.15
C ASP A 95 14.97 -14.09 0.17
N GLU A 96 13.84 -13.74 -0.47
CA GLU A 96 13.15 -12.46 -0.38
C GLU A 96 13.94 -11.27 -0.96
N ASN A 97 14.91 -11.47 -1.86
CA ASN A 97 15.61 -10.39 -2.57
C ASN A 97 14.83 -9.99 -3.82
N PHE A 98 15.00 -8.73 -4.23
CA PHE A 98 14.43 -8.22 -5.47
C PHE A 98 15.37 -8.53 -6.65
N ILE A 99 14.87 -9.25 -7.65
CA ILE A 99 15.55 -9.53 -8.90
C ILE A 99 14.82 -8.84 -10.06
N ILE A 100 15.56 -8.43 -11.09
CA ILE A 100 14.99 -7.75 -12.25
C ILE A 100 14.05 -8.69 -13.00
N ASP A 101 12.87 -8.20 -13.32
CA ASP A 101 11.89 -8.87 -14.18
C ASP A 101 12.18 -8.51 -15.64
N GLU A 102 12.74 -9.43 -16.41
CA GLU A 102 13.12 -9.21 -17.83
C GLU A 102 11.95 -8.82 -18.73
N GLU A 103 10.71 -9.20 -18.39
CA GLU A 103 9.51 -8.83 -19.15
C GLU A 103 8.99 -7.43 -18.76
N ALA A 104 9.01 -7.08 -17.48
CA ALA A 104 8.43 -5.85 -16.97
C ALA A 104 9.43 -4.68 -16.87
N ALA A 105 10.72 -4.94 -16.62
CA ALA A 105 11.73 -3.89 -16.47
C ALA A 105 11.93 -3.04 -17.74
N PRO A 106 11.88 -3.57 -18.97
CA PRO A 106 11.94 -2.76 -20.19
C PRO A 106 10.79 -1.76 -20.28
N VAL A 107 9.59 -2.13 -19.82
CA VAL A 107 8.41 -1.25 -19.79
C VAL A 107 8.62 -0.10 -18.80
N VAL A 108 9.22 -0.38 -17.64
CA VAL A 108 9.58 0.68 -16.67
C VAL A 108 10.57 1.66 -17.31
N LYS A 109 11.65 1.17 -17.94
CA LYS A 109 12.61 2.03 -18.65
C LYS A 109 11.94 2.88 -19.74
N GLN A 110 11.01 2.29 -20.49
CA GLN A 110 10.25 3.00 -21.53
C GLN A 110 9.39 4.12 -20.96
N ILE A 111 8.73 3.90 -19.81
CA ILE A 111 7.93 4.92 -19.11
C ILE A 111 8.81 6.12 -18.70
N TYR A 112 10.00 5.87 -18.16
CA TYR A 112 10.96 6.91 -17.80
C TYR A 112 11.46 7.67 -19.03
N ASN A 113 11.80 6.98 -20.12
CA ASN A 113 12.21 7.60 -21.37
C ASN A 113 11.12 8.48 -21.97
N PHE A 114 9.86 8.03 -21.94
CA PHE A 114 8.75 8.88 -22.39
C PHE A 114 8.58 10.13 -21.52
N CYS A 115 8.79 10.03 -20.21
CA CYS A 115 8.73 11.17 -19.31
C CYS A 115 9.87 12.16 -19.58
N LEU A 116 11.10 11.68 -19.81
CA LEU A 116 12.25 12.50 -20.19
C LEU A 116 12.04 13.20 -21.53
N ALA A 117 11.33 12.57 -22.47
CA ALA A 117 10.92 13.17 -23.73
C ALA A 117 9.78 14.23 -23.58
N GLY A 118 9.40 14.58 -22.32
CA GLY A 118 8.41 15.62 -22.02
C GLY A 118 6.96 15.16 -22.05
N ASN A 119 6.69 13.85 -22.14
CA ASN A 119 5.32 13.34 -22.10
C ASN A 119 4.80 13.26 -20.66
N GLY A 120 3.60 13.79 -20.43
CA GLY A 120 2.93 13.65 -19.14
C GLY A 120 2.35 12.24 -18.91
N PRO A 121 2.06 11.86 -17.63
CA PRO A 121 1.61 10.51 -17.29
C PRO A 121 0.37 10.04 -18.05
N THR A 122 -0.58 10.92 -18.34
CA THR A 122 -1.78 10.59 -19.13
C THR A 122 -1.44 10.23 -20.58
N LYS A 123 -0.52 10.98 -21.20
CA LYS A 123 -0.06 10.70 -22.56
C LYS A 123 0.74 9.40 -22.60
N ILE A 124 1.60 9.17 -21.61
CA ILE A 124 2.37 7.91 -21.47
C ILE A 124 1.42 6.72 -21.34
N ALA A 125 0.40 6.81 -20.49
CA ALA A 125 -0.60 5.75 -20.32
C ALA A 125 -1.33 5.44 -21.65
N ARG A 126 -1.67 6.48 -22.45
CA ARG A 126 -2.27 6.31 -23.77
C ARG A 126 -1.30 5.61 -24.74
N MET A 127 -0.04 6.05 -24.80
CA MET A 127 0.98 5.44 -25.67
C MET A 127 1.20 3.94 -25.36
N LEU A 128 1.27 3.57 -24.07
CA LEU A 128 1.39 2.17 -23.64
C LEU A 128 0.15 1.35 -24.02
N THR A 129 -1.04 1.95 -23.92
CA THR A 129 -2.30 1.33 -24.33
C THR A 129 -2.34 1.10 -25.85
N GLU A 130 -1.95 2.09 -26.65
CA GLU A 130 -1.85 2.00 -28.11
C GLU A 130 -0.84 0.93 -28.57
N GLN A 131 0.24 0.77 -27.84
CA GLN A 131 1.25 -0.27 -28.07
C GLN A 131 0.82 -1.66 -27.56
N GLN A 132 -0.39 -1.80 -27.02
CA GLN A 132 -0.92 -3.05 -26.48
C GLN A 132 -0.03 -3.72 -25.42
N ILE A 133 0.67 -2.92 -24.63
CA ILE A 133 1.53 -3.43 -23.55
C ILE A 133 0.64 -3.89 -22.39
N PRO A 134 0.81 -5.14 -21.89
CA PRO A 134 0.04 -5.65 -20.78
C PRO A 134 0.22 -4.80 -19.53
N THR A 135 -0.89 -4.54 -18.82
CA THR A 135 -0.83 -3.83 -17.55
C THR A 135 -0.17 -4.69 -16.45
N PRO A 136 0.36 -4.09 -15.36
CA PRO A 136 0.89 -4.85 -14.23
C PRO A 136 -0.09 -5.87 -13.67
N GLY A 137 -1.39 -5.56 -13.64
CA GLY A 137 -2.43 -6.49 -13.20
C GLY A 137 -2.63 -7.66 -14.15
N THR A 138 -2.55 -7.43 -15.45
CA THR A 138 -2.63 -8.49 -16.47
C THR A 138 -1.43 -9.41 -16.41
N LEU A 139 -0.22 -8.87 -16.24
CA LEU A 139 0.99 -9.66 -16.09
C LEU A 139 0.94 -10.53 -14.83
N GLU A 140 0.50 -9.96 -13.71
CA GLU A 140 0.28 -10.69 -12.46
C GLU A 140 -0.74 -11.82 -12.65
N TYR A 141 -1.86 -11.57 -13.33
CA TYR A 141 -2.88 -12.59 -13.63
C TYR A 141 -2.31 -13.73 -14.48
N ARG A 142 -1.56 -13.43 -15.54
CA ARG A 142 -0.94 -14.46 -16.39
C ARG A 142 0.01 -15.38 -15.62
N ARG A 143 0.72 -14.84 -14.61
CA ARG A 143 1.72 -15.60 -13.83
C ARG A 143 1.14 -16.34 -12.64
N THR A 144 0.14 -15.77 -11.97
CA THR A 144 -0.34 -16.29 -10.68
C THR A 144 -1.82 -16.69 -10.68
N GLY A 145 -2.58 -16.39 -11.74
CA GLY A 145 -4.03 -16.55 -11.78
C GLY A 145 -4.80 -15.55 -10.89
N SER A 146 -4.12 -14.59 -10.25
CA SER A 146 -4.74 -13.64 -9.34
C SER A 146 -5.62 -12.62 -10.07
N THR A 147 -6.90 -12.61 -9.79
CA THR A 147 -7.88 -11.68 -10.39
C THR A 147 -7.97 -10.33 -9.69
N ARG A 148 -7.21 -10.11 -8.62
CA ARG A 148 -7.34 -8.92 -7.75
C ARG A 148 -7.14 -7.59 -8.48
N ARG A 149 -6.25 -7.53 -9.47
CA ARG A 149 -5.92 -6.34 -10.27
C ARG A 149 -6.17 -6.55 -11.76
N TYR A 150 -6.74 -7.69 -12.11
CA TYR A 150 -7.07 -8.05 -13.48
C TYR A 150 -8.48 -7.59 -13.82
N HIS A 151 -8.62 -6.93 -14.96
CA HIS A 151 -9.90 -6.46 -15.47
C HIS A 151 -10.10 -7.01 -16.89
N PRO A 152 -10.99 -8.01 -17.08
CA PRO A 152 -11.28 -8.56 -18.39
C PRO A 152 -11.74 -7.46 -19.37
N GLY A 153 -11.18 -7.48 -20.59
CA GLY A 153 -11.44 -6.47 -21.61
C GLY A 153 -10.62 -5.18 -21.48
N TYR A 154 -9.74 -5.09 -20.44
CA TYR A 154 -8.86 -3.94 -20.21
C TYR A 154 -7.41 -4.37 -20.00
N GLU A 155 -6.99 -5.49 -20.57
CA GLU A 155 -5.70 -6.13 -20.36
C GLU A 155 -4.51 -5.21 -20.63
N CYS A 156 -4.63 -4.33 -21.63
CA CYS A 156 -3.60 -3.38 -22.04
C CYS A 156 -3.99 -1.93 -21.75
N LYS A 157 -5.09 -1.66 -21.03
CA LYS A 157 -5.55 -0.31 -20.75
C LYS A 157 -4.83 0.26 -19.53
N TRP A 158 -3.79 1.04 -19.77
CA TRP A 158 -3.02 1.68 -18.71
C TRP A 158 -3.77 2.86 -18.07
N ALA A 159 -3.79 2.88 -16.74
CA ALA A 159 -4.32 4.00 -15.99
C ALA A 159 -3.21 5.05 -15.72
N THR A 160 -3.56 6.33 -15.77
CA THR A 160 -2.64 7.43 -15.45
C THR A 160 -1.99 7.26 -14.08
N ASN A 161 -2.77 6.85 -13.06
CA ASN A 161 -2.26 6.66 -11.70
C ASN A 161 -1.21 5.55 -11.62
N THR A 162 -1.32 4.49 -12.42
CA THR A 162 -0.30 3.43 -12.47
C THR A 162 1.04 3.99 -12.96
N VAL A 163 1.00 4.82 -14.01
CA VAL A 163 2.20 5.50 -14.54
C VAL A 163 2.77 6.47 -13.50
N VAL A 164 1.92 7.25 -12.83
CA VAL A 164 2.34 8.15 -11.75
C VAL A 164 3.07 7.41 -10.65
N HIS A 165 2.49 6.31 -10.14
CA HIS A 165 3.12 5.49 -9.10
C HIS A 165 4.46 4.88 -9.54
N ILE A 166 4.60 4.48 -10.82
CA ILE A 166 5.87 4.00 -11.35
C ILE A 166 6.91 5.12 -11.36
N LEU A 167 6.56 6.31 -11.85
CA LEU A 167 7.49 7.44 -11.92
C LEU A 167 7.90 7.99 -10.54
N GLU A 168 7.06 7.87 -9.52
CA GLU A 168 7.33 8.35 -8.16
C GLU A 168 8.15 7.37 -7.32
N ASN A 169 8.14 6.10 -7.68
CA ASN A 169 8.72 5.10 -6.82
C ASN A 169 10.24 5.08 -6.85
N ARG A 170 10.86 5.45 -5.73
CA ARG A 170 12.31 5.48 -5.57
C ARG A 170 12.96 4.08 -5.61
N GLU A 171 12.19 3.01 -5.37
CA GLU A 171 12.75 1.64 -5.36
C GLU A 171 13.37 1.24 -6.71
N TYR A 172 13.02 1.91 -7.80
CA TYR A 172 13.67 1.68 -9.11
C TYR A 172 15.14 2.09 -9.15
N THR A 173 15.60 2.90 -8.20
CA THR A 173 17.03 3.27 -8.06
C THR A 173 17.85 2.23 -7.29
N GLY A 174 17.29 1.06 -6.99
CA GLY A 174 17.99 0.01 -6.27
C GLY A 174 17.90 0.12 -4.74
N CYS A 175 17.12 1.05 -4.21
CA CYS A 175 16.90 1.17 -2.77
C CYS A 175 15.63 0.43 -2.33
N LEU A 176 15.64 -0.08 -1.11
CA LEU A 176 14.43 -0.61 -0.45
C LEU A 176 13.85 0.47 0.46
N VAL A 177 12.55 0.76 0.30
CA VAL A 177 11.83 1.72 1.15
C VAL A 177 10.80 0.98 2.01
N ASN A 178 11.10 0.80 3.27
CA ASN A 178 10.20 0.20 4.24
C ASN A 178 9.34 1.25 4.96
N PHE A 179 8.22 0.82 5.53
CA PHE A 179 7.28 1.65 6.33
C PHE A 179 6.69 2.84 5.56
N LYS A 180 6.44 2.72 4.25
CA LYS A 180 5.74 3.74 3.45
C LYS A 180 4.36 4.08 4.02
N THR A 181 3.66 3.07 4.55
CA THR A 181 2.32 3.22 5.13
C THR A 181 2.20 2.52 6.48
N GLU A 182 1.34 3.03 7.35
CA GLU A 182 1.01 2.44 8.64
C GLU A 182 -0.50 2.31 8.83
N LYS A 183 -0.94 1.20 9.46
CA LYS A 183 -2.30 1.07 9.99
C LYS A 183 -2.33 1.60 11.42
N LEU A 184 -3.10 2.64 11.67
CA LEU A 184 -3.25 3.24 13.00
C LEU A 184 -3.79 2.24 14.02
N SER A 185 -4.79 1.46 13.64
CA SER A 185 -5.43 0.47 14.51
C SER A 185 -5.85 -0.77 13.70
N TYR A 186 -5.97 -1.91 14.38
CA TYR A 186 -6.53 -3.13 13.77
C TYR A 186 -8.02 -2.96 13.39
N LYS A 187 -8.73 -2.03 14.03
CA LYS A 187 -10.13 -1.67 13.74
C LYS A 187 -10.28 -0.80 12.48
N VAL A 188 -9.22 -0.12 12.05
CA VAL A 188 -9.24 0.79 10.90
C VAL A 188 -8.75 0.06 9.65
N LYS A 189 -9.60 0.03 8.62
CA LYS A 189 -9.26 -0.63 7.34
C LYS A 189 -8.23 0.16 6.53
N HIS A 190 -8.23 1.49 6.67
CA HIS A 190 -7.36 2.37 5.91
C HIS A 190 -5.94 2.42 6.48
N SER A 191 -4.96 2.43 5.57
CA SER A 191 -3.58 2.75 5.90
C SER A 191 -3.35 4.24 5.65
N VAL A 192 -2.51 4.86 6.47
CA VAL A 192 -2.08 6.26 6.33
C VAL A 192 -0.64 6.24 5.83
N GLU A 193 -0.32 7.15 4.92
CA GLU A 193 1.05 7.34 4.47
C GLU A 193 1.91 7.93 5.59
N ASN A 194 3.08 7.35 5.79
CA ASN A 194 4.05 7.86 6.75
C ASN A 194 4.83 9.03 6.15
N SER A 195 5.15 10.01 6.99
CA SER A 195 6.08 11.06 6.60
C SER A 195 7.44 10.46 6.21
N PRO A 196 8.22 11.12 5.33
CA PRO A 196 9.53 10.62 4.90
C PRO A 196 10.48 10.26 6.06
N GLU A 197 10.38 10.97 7.19
CA GLU A 197 11.18 10.73 8.40
C GLU A 197 10.90 9.39 9.07
N LYS A 198 9.70 8.83 8.90
CA LYS A 198 9.30 7.53 9.45
C LYS A 198 9.60 6.37 8.53
N GLN A 199 9.91 6.67 7.27
CA GLN A 199 10.30 5.66 6.30
C GLN A 199 11.76 5.27 6.52
N VAL A 200 12.07 4.01 6.34
CA VAL A 200 13.45 3.50 6.44
C VAL A 200 13.90 3.10 5.06
N ILE A 201 14.99 3.70 4.61
CA ILE A 201 15.54 3.52 3.27
C ILE A 201 16.87 2.79 3.38
N PHE A 202 17.01 1.70 2.65
CA PHE A 202 18.25 0.95 2.50
C PHE A 202 18.76 1.15 1.07
N GLU A 203 19.85 1.87 0.93
CA GLU A 203 20.49 2.10 -0.36
C GLU A 203 21.22 0.84 -0.86
N ASN A 204 21.32 0.70 -2.19
CA ASN A 204 22.02 -0.43 -2.81
C ASN A 204 21.52 -1.81 -2.36
N HIS A 205 20.22 -1.93 -2.16
CA HIS A 205 19.59 -3.19 -1.73
C HIS A 205 19.47 -4.20 -2.87
N HIS A 206 19.23 -3.73 -4.09
CA HIS A 206 19.04 -4.56 -5.28
C HIS A 206 19.55 -3.84 -6.54
N GLU A 207 19.64 -4.56 -7.64
CA GLU A 207 20.07 -4.00 -8.92
C GLU A 207 19.07 -2.94 -9.42
N PRO A 208 19.51 -1.71 -9.75
CA PRO A 208 18.63 -0.64 -10.19
C PRO A 208 18.15 -0.86 -11.64
N ILE A 209 16.85 -0.63 -11.89
CA ILE A 209 16.30 -0.55 -13.25
C ILE A 209 16.58 0.84 -13.84
N ILE A 210 16.54 1.87 -13.01
CA ILE A 210 16.74 3.28 -13.36
C ILE A 210 17.87 3.83 -12.49
N ASP A 211 18.80 4.55 -13.08
CA ASP A 211 19.84 5.23 -12.31
C ASP A 211 19.26 6.43 -11.53
N THR A 212 19.93 6.80 -10.44
CA THR A 212 19.47 7.86 -9.53
C THR A 212 19.34 9.21 -10.23
N GLN A 213 20.26 9.55 -11.14
CA GLN A 213 20.25 10.83 -11.85
C GLN A 213 19.01 10.93 -12.76
N THR A 214 18.70 9.85 -13.48
CA THR A 214 17.49 9.76 -14.31
C THR A 214 16.22 9.90 -13.46
N TRP A 215 16.17 9.23 -12.30
CA TRP A 215 15.04 9.33 -11.40
C TRP A 215 14.86 10.77 -10.89
N GLU A 216 15.91 11.42 -10.40
CA GLU A 216 15.88 12.81 -9.92
C GLU A 216 15.45 13.77 -11.03
N ARG A 217 16.00 13.60 -12.22
CA ARG A 217 15.63 14.43 -13.39
C ARG A 217 14.14 14.32 -13.71
N VAL A 218 13.59 13.11 -13.65
CA VAL A 218 12.15 12.89 -13.85
C VAL A 218 11.33 13.56 -12.74
N GLN A 219 11.77 13.52 -11.45
CA GLN A 219 11.06 14.25 -10.39
C GLN A 219 11.06 15.77 -10.63
N GLU A 220 12.19 16.36 -11.08
CA GLU A 220 12.27 17.78 -11.42
C GLU A 220 11.32 18.16 -12.56
N LEU A 221 11.31 17.37 -13.66
CA LEU A 221 10.42 17.61 -14.79
C LEU A 221 8.95 17.52 -14.38
N ARG A 222 8.61 16.63 -13.45
CA ARG A 222 7.24 16.47 -12.96
C ARG A 222 6.79 17.59 -12.02
N LYS A 223 7.72 18.23 -11.30
CA LYS A 223 7.42 19.44 -10.51
C LYS A 223 7.06 20.61 -11.41
N GLN A 224 7.70 20.72 -12.56
CA GLN A 224 7.43 21.74 -13.57
C GLN A 224 6.20 21.34 -14.40
N ARG A 225 4.98 21.52 -13.87
CA ARG A 225 3.74 21.17 -14.57
C ARG A 225 3.54 22.06 -15.80
N LYS A 226 3.91 21.54 -16.98
CA LYS A 226 3.48 22.09 -18.26
C LYS A 226 2.08 21.54 -18.58
N ARG A 227 1.03 22.35 -18.39
CA ARG A 227 -0.30 21.97 -18.87
C ARG A 227 -0.42 22.42 -20.31
N PRO A 228 -0.67 21.52 -21.28
CA PRO A 228 -1.06 21.93 -22.62
C PRO A 228 -2.40 22.65 -22.54
N ASN A 229 -2.62 23.57 -23.48
CA ASN A 229 -3.90 24.21 -23.62
C ASN A 229 -4.94 23.25 -24.22
N ARG A 230 -6.18 23.72 -24.44
CA ARG A 230 -7.29 22.96 -25.04
C ARG A 230 -6.94 22.30 -26.39
N TYR A 231 -5.91 22.80 -27.08
CA TYR A 231 -5.47 22.35 -28.42
C TYR A 231 -4.23 21.46 -28.36
N ASP A 232 -3.87 20.94 -27.19
CA ASP A 232 -2.68 20.11 -26.94
C ASP A 232 -1.34 20.85 -27.22
N GLU A 233 -1.38 22.20 -27.30
CA GLU A 233 -0.21 23.04 -27.48
C GLU A 233 0.31 23.52 -26.12
N VAL A 234 1.63 23.47 -25.94
CA VAL A 234 2.29 23.99 -24.74
C VAL A 234 2.73 25.43 -25.03
N GLY A 235 2.19 26.39 -24.30
CA GLY A 235 2.60 27.78 -24.43
C GLY A 235 4.08 27.97 -24.07
N LEU A 236 4.76 28.94 -24.73
CA LEU A 236 6.18 29.23 -24.53
C LEU A 236 6.56 29.44 -23.07
N PHE A 237 5.67 30.00 -22.27
CA PHE A 237 5.91 30.34 -20.87
C PHE A 237 5.20 29.37 -19.89
N SER A 238 4.61 28.28 -20.39
CA SER A 238 3.96 27.27 -19.52
C SER A 238 4.94 26.64 -18.57
N GLY A 239 4.66 26.77 -17.26
CA GLY A 239 5.49 26.23 -16.17
C GLY A 239 6.69 27.13 -15.79
N ILE A 240 6.81 28.31 -16.40
CA ILE A 240 7.90 29.29 -16.12
C ILE A 240 7.34 30.57 -15.49
N LEU A 241 6.09 30.92 -15.80
CA LEU A 241 5.44 32.11 -15.25
C LEU A 241 4.79 31.82 -13.90
N PHE A 242 5.07 32.70 -12.95
CA PHE A 242 4.49 32.67 -11.62
C PHE A 242 3.88 34.03 -11.29
N CYS A 243 2.77 34.07 -10.58
CA CYS A 243 2.21 35.30 -10.06
C CYS A 243 3.19 35.96 -9.08
N ALA A 244 3.49 37.25 -9.28
CA ALA A 244 4.40 37.98 -8.41
C ALA A 244 3.88 38.14 -6.97
N ASP A 245 2.55 38.16 -6.80
CA ASP A 245 1.93 38.40 -5.49
C ASP A 245 1.78 37.12 -4.67
N CYS A 246 1.36 35.99 -5.29
CA CYS A 246 1.05 34.75 -4.55
C CYS A 246 1.93 33.55 -4.93
N GLY A 247 2.87 33.72 -5.87
CA GLY A 247 3.75 32.61 -6.31
C GLY A 247 3.07 31.47 -7.06
N SER A 248 1.77 31.57 -7.36
CA SER A 248 1.03 30.52 -8.08
C SER A 248 1.47 30.45 -9.53
N VAL A 249 1.53 29.22 -10.09
CA VAL A 249 1.85 28.99 -11.50
C VAL A 249 0.75 29.58 -12.38
N MET A 250 1.12 30.39 -13.35
CA MET A 250 0.21 30.96 -14.35
C MET A 250 0.13 30.05 -15.57
N TYR A 251 -1.07 29.89 -16.12
CA TYR A 251 -1.34 29.01 -17.26
C TYR A 251 -1.83 29.81 -18.45
N GLN A 252 -1.34 29.47 -19.63
CA GLN A 252 -1.84 30.06 -20.88
C GLN A 252 -3.30 29.68 -21.11
N GLN A 253 -4.16 30.66 -21.29
CA GLN A 253 -5.50 30.51 -21.83
C GLN A 253 -5.57 31.11 -23.21
N ARG A 254 -6.06 30.36 -24.19
CA ARG A 254 -6.28 30.84 -25.54
C ARG A 254 -7.77 31.07 -25.75
N TYR A 255 -8.13 32.30 -25.99
CA TYR A 255 -9.46 32.67 -26.47
C TYR A 255 -9.46 32.64 -27.99
N GLN A 256 -10.29 31.81 -28.57
CA GLN A 256 -10.50 31.79 -30.01
C GLN A 256 -11.96 32.13 -30.29
N THR A 257 -12.19 33.30 -30.87
CA THR A 257 -13.45 33.67 -31.52
C THR A 257 -13.24 33.65 -33.02
N ASP A 258 -14.32 33.58 -33.82
CA ASP A 258 -14.24 33.51 -35.30
C ASP A 258 -13.44 34.65 -35.92
N LYS A 259 -13.20 35.72 -35.18
CA LYS A 259 -12.50 36.92 -35.63
C LYS A 259 -11.15 37.21 -34.94
N ARG A 260 -10.82 36.57 -33.82
CA ARG A 260 -9.57 36.86 -33.07
C ARG A 260 -9.05 35.64 -32.32
N LYS A 261 -7.74 35.42 -32.45
CA LYS A 261 -6.98 34.56 -31.51
C LYS A 261 -6.25 35.47 -30.52
N GLN A 262 -6.45 35.25 -29.23
CA GLN A 262 -5.77 35.98 -28.18
C GLN A 262 -5.27 34.99 -27.12
N ASP A 263 -3.97 35.06 -26.81
CA ASP A 263 -3.35 34.27 -25.76
C ASP A 263 -3.23 35.16 -24.51
N CYS A 264 -3.70 34.65 -23.36
CA CYS A 264 -3.58 35.28 -22.04
C CYS A 264 -2.86 34.33 -21.09
N TYR A 265 -2.16 34.88 -20.10
CA TYR A 265 -1.52 34.13 -19.02
C TYR A 265 -2.10 34.53 -17.67
#